data_9edce90a72d3bce95769d46e4cf31c82
#
_entry.id   9edce90a72d3bce95769d46e4cf31c82
#
_cell.length_a   1.000
_cell.length_b   1.000
_cell.length_c   1.000
_cell.angle_alpha   90.00
_cell.angle_beta   90.00
_cell.angle_gamma   90.00
#
_symmetry.space_group_name_H-M   'P 1'
#
loop_
_entity.id
_entity.type
_entity.pdbx_description
1 polymer ?
#
loop_
_entity_poly.entity_id
_entity_poly.type
_entity_poly.pdbx_seq_one_letter_code
_entity_poly.pdbx_strand_id
1 'polypeptide(L)'
;VEAFSERGFHSYRLVPGLGLLMPFDPKAPADPFLLNLFCCKPERAAYLAARGLLVESAPATGPVVEPAAGRYGWQATLVKLPYGQVLAGLWQQQMASGGDVDLTTALAEYALSRDTSRSPADRFCALESAFTRLRALCDTDSSRLRLLSLARVARDFGARMIAVAALDDTLDRFDRTQSVDIGEPFLAPGPRFDSLP
;
A
#
# COMPACT_ATOMS: atom_id res chain seq x y z
N VAL A 1 0.73 12.59 23.20
CA VAL A 1 2.04 12.67 22.54
C VAL A 1 2.96 13.60 23.33
N GLU A 2 2.51 14.84 23.67
CA GLU A 2 3.32 15.87 24.36
C GLU A 2 3.98 15.36 25.65
N ALA A 3 3.21 14.75 26.55
CA ALA A 3 3.73 14.22 27.81
C ALA A 3 4.83 13.17 27.67
N PHE A 4 4.88 12.45 26.55
CA PHE A 4 5.97 11.53 26.21
C PHE A 4 7.17 12.26 25.62
N SER A 5 6.93 13.27 24.78
CA SER A 5 7.98 14.10 24.18
C SER A 5 8.78 14.85 25.25
N GLU A 6 8.10 15.44 26.24
CA GLU A 6 8.72 16.12 27.39
C GLU A 6 9.65 15.21 28.21
N ARG A 7 9.43 13.90 28.14
CA ARG A 7 10.25 12.87 28.82
C ARG A 7 11.31 12.26 27.90
N GLY A 8 11.52 12.83 26.71
CA GLY A 8 12.52 12.39 25.74
C GLY A 8 12.11 11.13 24.95
N PHE A 9 10.81 10.85 24.83
CA PHE A 9 10.32 9.78 23.95
C PHE A 9 9.95 10.36 22.58
N HIS A 10 10.30 9.64 21.53
CA HIS A 10 9.81 9.88 20.18
C HIS A 10 8.63 8.98 19.89
N SER A 11 7.65 9.51 19.16
CA SER A 11 6.43 8.77 18.79
C SER A 11 6.50 8.28 17.36
N TYR A 12 6.03 7.05 17.16
CA TYR A 12 6.05 6.35 15.85
C TYR A 12 4.69 5.72 15.59
N ARG A 13 4.33 5.65 14.32
CA ARG A 13 3.19 4.84 13.84
C ARG A 13 3.69 3.56 13.18
N LEU A 14 2.91 2.50 13.28
CA LEU A 14 3.16 1.27 12.53
C LEU A 14 2.66 1.41 11.10
N VAL A 15 3.45 0.94 10.14
CA VAL A 15 3.07 0.66 8.76
C VAL A 15 2.82 -0.85 8.64
N PRO A 16 1.54 -1.30 8.70
CA PRO A 16 1.22 -2.72 8.92
C PRO A 16 1.76 -3.65 7.83
N GLY A 17 1.65 -3.23 6.57
CA GLY A 17 2.09 -4.03 5.43
C GLY A 17 3.59 -4.26 5.36
N LEU A 18 4.39 -3.43 6.01
CA LEU A 18 5.85 -3.52 6.02
C LEU A 18 6.41 -4.00 7.36
N GLY A 19 5.60 -3.99 8.42
CA GLY A 19 6.07 -4.24 9.77
C GLY A 19 7.09 -3.19 10.26
N LEU A 20 6.97 -1.94 9.77
CA LEU A 20 7.90 -0.85 10.04
C LEU A 20 7.28 0.21 10.94
N LEU A 21 8.10 0.80 11.79
CA LEU A 21 7.78 2.00 12.54
C LEU A 21 8.29 3.24 11.78
N MET A 22 7.39 4.22 11.61
CA MET A 22 7.66 5.51 10.98
C MET A 22 7.44 6.63 11.98
N PRO A 23 8.20 7.73 11.94
CA PRO A 23 7.94 8.91 12.77
C PRO A 23 6.48 9.35 12.66
N PHE A 24 5.87 9.64 13.78
CA PHE A 24 4.52 10.17 13.85
C PHE A 24 4.56 11.69 13.90
N ASP A 25 3.95 12.34 12.91
CA ASP A 25 3.75 13.80 12.93
C ASP A 25 2.43 14.13 13.64
N PRO A 26 2.45 14.74 14.83
CA PRO A 26 1.24 15.11 15.56
C PRO A 26 0.45 16.23 14.89
N LYS A 27 1.04 16.95 13.91
CA LYS A 27 0.39 18.03 13.16
C LYS A 27 -0.32 17.53 11.90
N ALA A 28 0.06 16.36 11.41
CA ALA A 28 -0.63 15.75 10.28
C ALA A 28 -2.00 15.21 10.70
N PRO A 29 -3.02 15.25 9.81
CA PRO A 29 -4.31 14.62 10.08
C PRO A 29 -4.11 13.13 10.43
N ALA A 30 -4.53 12.75 11.63
CA ALA A 30 -4.46 11.36 12.07
C ALA A 30 -5.64 10.56 11.49
N ASP A 31 -5.39 9.33 11.08
CA ASP A 31 -6.45 8.38 10.77
C ASP A 31 -7.27 8.12 12.04
N PRO A 32 -8.62 8.29 12.04
CA PRO A 32 -9.47 8.05 13.21
C PRO A 32 -9.37 6.63 13.76
N PHE A 33 -8.92 5.68 12.96
CA PHE A 33 -8.68 4.29 13.35
C PHE A 33 -7.23 4.02 13.78
N LEU A 34 -6.40 5.05 13.95
CA LEU A 34 -5.07 4.91 14.51
C LEU A 34 -5.18 4.63 16.01
N LEU A 35 -5.18 3.35 16.39
CA LEU A 35 -5.43 2.90 17.76
C LEU A 35 -4.16 2.93 18.62
N ASN A 36 -2.96 2.81 18.03
CA ASN A 36 -1.73 2.65 18.77
C ASN A 36 -0.62 3.53 18.19
N LEU A 37 0.07 4.24 19.08
CA LEU A 37 1.35 4.86 18.84
C LEU A 37 2.42 4.12 19.65
N PHE A 38 3.59 4.01 19.07
CA PHE A 38 4.76 3.41 19.70
C PHE A 38 5.68 4.54 20.15
N CYS A 39 5.95 4.61 21.45
CA CYS A 39 6.83 5.63 22.01
C CYS A 39 8.11 4.95 22.51
N CYS A 40 9.26 5.39 22.04
CA CYS A 40 10.54 4.87 22.52
C CYS A 40 11.59 5.97 22.65
N LYS A 41 12.58 5.73 23.50
CA LYS A 41 13.74 6.60 23.65
C LYS A 41 14.70 6.46 22.46
N PRO A 42 15.58 7.46 22.21
CA PRO A 42 16.50 7.48 21.09
C PRO A 42 17.33 6.20 20.94
N GLU A 43 17.85 5.66 22.05
CA GLU A 43 18.69 4.45 22.02
C GLU A 43 17.89 3.22 21.53
N ARG A 44 16.60 3.15 21.92
CA ARG A 44 15.73 2.07 21.46
C ARG A 44 15.33 2.26 20.00
N ALA A 45 15.13 3.51 19.57
CA ALA A 45 14.86 3.84 18.16
C ALA A 45 16.05 3.44 17.27
N ALA A 46 17.28 3.81 17.65
CA ALA A 46 18.49 3.41 16.94
C ALA A 46 18.66 1.88 16.86
N TYR A 47 18.38 1.18 17.95
CA TYR A 47 18.41 -0.30 17.96
C TYR A 47 17.39 -0.89 16.96
N LEU A 48 16.19 -0.36 16.89
CA LEU A 48 15.15 -0.83 15.96
C LEU A 48 15.51 -0.47 14.51
N ALA A 49 16.07 0.72 14.29
CA ALA A 49 16.53 1.16 12.96
C ALA A 49 17.66 0.26 12.43
N ALA A 50 18.64 -0.07 13.27
CA ALA A 50 19.71 -0.99 12.90
C ALA A 50 19.21 -2.40 12.51
N ARG A 51 18.02 -2.79 12.96
CA ARG A 51 17.35 -4.05 12.61
C ARG A 51 16.38 -3.92 11.42
N GLY A 52 16.28 -2.75 10.81
CA GLY A 52 15.35 -2.50 9.71
C GLY A 52 13.87 -2.50 10.12
N LEU A 53 13.57 -2.28 11.41
CA LEU A 53 12.22 -2.24 11.97
C LEU A 53 11.69 -0.81 12.20
N LEU A 54 12.53 0.19 12.01
CA LEU A 54 12.19 1.59 12.18
C LEU A 54 12.94 2.43 11.15
N VAL A 55 12.28 3.46 10.65
CA VAL A 55 12.90 4.53 9.83
C VAL A 55 12.99 5.77 10.69
N GLU A 56 14.20 6.31 10.88
CA GLU A 56 14.46 7.40 11.85
C GLU A 56 13.89 8.74 11.39
N SER A 57 13.86 8.97 10.09
CA SER A 57 13.30 10.19 9.50
C SER A 57 12.41 9.83 8.31
N ALA A 58 11.31 10.58 8.13
CA ALA A 58 10.51 10.43 6.93
C ALA A 58 11.41 10.64 5.70
N PRO A 59 11.49 9.63 4.79
CA PRO A 59 12.30 9.80 3.59
C PRO A 59 11.73 10.94 2.75
N ALA A 60 12.60 11.65 2.04
CA ALA A 60 12.15 12.65 1.08
C ALA A 60 11.28 11.96 0.02
N THR A 61 10.07 12.45 -0.17
CA THR A 61 9.15 11.97 -1.22
C THR A 61 9.82 12.19 -2.58
N GLY A 62 10.19 11.12 -3.23
CA GLY A 62 10.72 11.15 -4.59
C GLY A 62 10.04 10.06 -5.44
N PRO A 63 10.01 10.20 -6.76
CA PRO A 63 9.50 9.15 -7.63
C PRO A 63 10.34 7.88 -7.42
N VAL A 64 9.72 6.86 -6.88
CA VAL A 64 10.42 5.65 -6.42
C VAL A 64 10.68 4.69 -7.57
N VAL A 65 9.98 4.87 -8.67
CA VAL A 65 10.07 3.97 -9.82
C VAL A 65 9.94 4.74 -11.11
N GLU A 66 10.97 4.67 -11.95
CA GLU A 66 10.72 4.69 -13.37
C GLU A 66 9.87 3.46 -13.71
N PRO A 67 8.81 3.57 -14.53
CA PRO A 67 8.05 2.43 -15.00
C PRO A 67 8.95 1.56 -15.88
N ALA A 68 9.92 0.91 -15.28
CA ALA A 68 10.82 0.00 -15.96
C ALA A 68 10.02 -1.26 -16.30
N ALA A 69 9.72 -1.42 -17.56
CA ALA A 69 9.38 -2.70 -18.13
C ALA A 69 10.35 -3.76 -17.58
N GLY A 70 9.88 -4.79 -16.91
CA GLY A 70 10.71 -5.89 -16.46
C GLY A 70 10.45 -6.33 -15.02
N ARG A 71 11.51 -6.49 -14.26
CA ARG A 71 11.55 -7.15 -12.94
C ARG A 71 10.54 -6.63 -11.90
N TYR A 72 10.07 -5.40 -12.03
CA TYR A 72 9.18 -4.74 -11.11
C TYR A 72 7.83 -4.32 -11.74
N GLY A 73 7.41 -4.95 -12.81
CA GLY A 73 6.06 -4.77 -13.31
C GLY A 73 5.01 -5.32 -12.34
N TRP A 74 3.75 -5.01 -12.55
CA TRP A 74 2.63 -5.54 -11.78
C TRP A 74 2.63 -7.07 -11.71
N GLN A 75 3.16 -7.74 -12.74
CA GLN A 75 3.27 -9.20 -12.81
C GLN A 75 4.14 -9.77 -11.68
N ALA A 76 5.15 -9.02 -11.24
CA ALA A 76 6.07 -9.50 -10.21
C ALA A 76 5.37 -9.88 -8.88
N THR A 77 4.24 -9.28 -8.61
CA THR A 77 3.43 -9.59 -7.42
C THR A 77 2.19 -10.40 -7.78
N LEU A 78 1.42 -9.95 -8.77
CA LEU A 78 0.10 -10.51 -9.05
C LEU A 78 0.16 -11.93 -9.61
N VAL A 79 1.14 -12.25 -10.46
CA VAL A 79 1.26 -13.62 -11.04
C VAL A 79 1.63 -14.67 -9.97
N LYS A 80 2.09 -14.25 -8.81
CA LYS A 80 2.35 -15.16 -7.67
C LYS A 80 1.08 -15.50 -6.88
N LEU A 81 0.01 -14.75 -7.08
CA LEU A 81 -1.26 -14.94 -6.38
C LEU A 81 -2.12 -15.97 -7.13
N PRO A 82 -2.86 -16.85 -6.45
CA PRO A 82 -3.67 -17.88 -7.09
C PRO A 82 -4.60 -17.34 -8.16
N TYR A 83 -5.35 -16.29 -7.86
CA TYR A 83 -6.24 -15.65 -8.83
C TYR A 83 -5.47 -14.92 -9.95
N GLY A 84 -4.29 -14.38 -9.64
CA GLY A 84 -3.43 -13.70 -10.59
C GLY A 84 -2.85 -14.65 -11.63
N GLN A 85 -2.53 -15.89 -11.26
CA GLN A 85 -2.08 -16.92 -12.19
C GLN A 85 -3.17 -17.24 -13.24
N VAL A 86 -4.41 -17.32 -12.82
CA VAL A 86 -5.54 -17.60 -13.70
C VAL A 86 -5.85 -16.43 -14.63
N LEU A 87 -5.77 -15.20 -14.13
CA LEU A 87 -6.17 -14.00 -14.85
C LEU A 87 -5.02 -13.33 -15.63
N ALA A 88 -3.77 -13.76 -15.44
CA ALA A 88 -2.60 -13.11 -16.03
C ALA A 88 -2.68 -12.93 -17.55
N GLY A 89 -3.15 -13.94 -18.28
CA GLY A 89 -3.28 -13.87 -19.73
C GLY A 89 -4.31 -12.83 -20.19
N LEU A 90 -5.46 -12.77 -19.51
CA LEU A 90 -6.49 -11.76 -19.75
C LEU A 90 -5.96 -10.36 -19.50
N TRP A 91 -5.32 -10.13 -18.36
CA TRP A 91 -4.76 -8.84 -18.00
C TRP A 91 -3.65 -8.38 -18.96
N GLN A 92 -2.77 -9.29 -19.38
CA GLN A 92 -1.74 -8.97 -20.37
C GLN A 92 -2.35 -8.50 -21.71
N GLN A 93 -3.39 -9.17 -22.18
CA GLN A 93 -4.08 -8.79 -23.39
C GLN A 93 -4.76 -7.42 -23.25
N GLN A 94 -5.45 -7.17 -22.15
CA GLN A 94 -6.12 -5.90 -21.87
C GLN A 94 -5.11 -4.74 -21.76
N MET A 95 -4.01 -4.95 -21.04
CA MET A 95 -2.98 -3.92 -20.88
C MET A 95 -2.26 -3.62 -22.21
N ALA A 96 -2.08 -4.60 -23.08
CA ALA A 96 -1.50 -4.39 -24.42
C ALA A 96 -2.41 -3.59 -25.36
N SER A 97 -3.72 -3.62 -25.14
CA SER A 97 -4.70 -2.89 -25.97
C SER A 97 -5.02 -1.46 -25.49
N GLY A 98 -4.29 -0.95 -24.50
CA GLY A 98 -4.45 0.43 -24.01
C GLY A 98 -4.84 0.53 -22.54
N GLY A 99 -4.28 -0.33 -21.69
CA GLY A 99 -4.51 -0.30 -20.25
C GLY A 99 -4.01 0.95 -19.56
N ASP A 100 -4.53 1.21 -18.36
CA ASP A 100 -4.19 2.36 -17.55
C ASP A 100 -2.76 2.26 -17.01
N VAL A 101 -1.89 3.18 -17.43
CA VAL A 101 -0.47 3.23 -17.04
C VAL A 101 -0.32 3.57 -15.56
N ASP A 102 -1.18 4.42 -15.01
CA ASP A 102 -1.12 4.80 -13.61
C ASP A 102 -1.50 3.63 -12.70
N LEU A 103 -2.49 2.82 -13.09
CA LEU A 103 -2.82 1.59 -12.37
C LEU A 103 -1.63 0.62 -12.37
N THR A 104 -1.04 0.34 -13.53
CA THR A 104 0.09 -0.58 -13.63
C THR A 104 1.31 -0.08 -12.89
N THR A 105 1.55 1.22 -12.87
CA THR A 105 2.62 1.86 -12.10
C THR A 105 2.37 1.70 -10.59
N ALA A 106 1.15 1.97 -10.12
CA ALA A 106 0.81 1.80 -8.70
C ALA A 106 1.00 0.36 -8.22
N LEU A 107 0.60 -0.62 -9.05
CA LEU A 107 0.80 -2.04 -8.73
C LEU A 107 2.28 -2.44 -8.75
N ALA A 108 3.09 -1.83 -9.63
CA ALA A 108 4.54 -2.03 -9.66
C ALA A 108 5.22 -1.41 -8.41
N GLU A 109 4.80 -0.23 -8.00
CA GLU A 109 5.26 0.43 -6.77
C GLU A 109 4.90 -0.41 -5.54
N TYR A 110 3.69 -0.97 -5.49
CA TYR A 110 3.31 -1.92 -4.44
C TYR A 110 4.21 -3.16 -4.45
N ALA A 111 4.53 -3.72 -5.63
CA ALA A 111 5.46 -4.85 -5.75
C ALA A 111 6.85 -4.51 -5.19
N LEU A 112 7.36 -3.31 -5.49
CA LEU A 112 8.62 -2.81 -4.94
C LEU A 112 8.62 -2.68 -3.42
N SER A 113 7.52 -2.25 -2.84
CA SER A 113 7.39 -2.15 -1.38
C SER A 113 7.53 -3.52 -0.68
N ARG A 114 7.26 -4.60 -1.39
CA ARG A 114 7.38 -5.98 -0.90
C ARG A 114 8.77 -6.60 -1.09
N ASP A 115 9.66 -5.93 -1.82
CA ASP A 115 11.02 -6.41 -2.06
C ASP A 115 11.90 -6.19 -0.83
N THR A 116 12.14 -7.26 -0.07
CA THR A 116 12.94 -7.23 1.17
C THR A 116 14.43 -6.99 0.94
N SER A 117 14.92 -7.02 -0.30
CA SER A 117 16.29 -6.64 -0.63
C SER A 117 16.53 -5.13 -0.62
N ARG A 118 15.46 -4.33 -0.60
CA ARG A 118 15.50 -2.87 -0.54
C ARG A 118 15.52 -2.37 0.90
N SER A 119 16.04 -1.15 1.06
CA SER A 119 16.03 -0.50 2.36
C SER A 119 14.59 -0.30 2.89
N PRO A 120 14.39 -0.27 4.21
CA PRO A 120 13.10 0.04 4.81
C PRO A 120 12.50 1.37 4.32
N ALA A 121 13.34 2.39 4.13
CA ALA A 121 12.95 3.70 3.62
C ALA A 121 12.43 3.62 2.17
N ASP A 122 13.16 2.93 1.28
CA ASP A 122 12.74 2.76 -0.12
C ASP A 122 11.42 1.98 -0.22
N ARG A 123 11.26 0.95 0.60
CA ARG A 123 10.02 0.17 0.66
C ARG A 123 8.85 0.99 1.13
N PHE A 124 9.07 1.87 2.11
CA PHE A 124 8.04 2.80 2.57
C PHE A 124 7.66 3.80 1.48
N CYS A 125 8.63 4.45 0.82
CA CYS A 125 8.37 5.37 -0.28
C CYS A 125 7.58 4.70 -1.42
N ALA A 126 7.93 3.47 -1.76
CA ALA A 126 7.20 2.71 -2.78
C ALA A 126 5.75 2.44 -2.37
N LEU A 127 5.49 2.08 -1.11
CA LEU A 127 4.13 1.87 -0.60
C LEU A 127 3.32 3.17 -0.56
N GLU A 128 3.93 4.27 -0.13
CA GLU A 128 3.31 5.60 -0.08
C GLU A 128 2.95 6.11 -1.48
N SER A 129 3.85 5.92 -2.45
CA SER A 129 3.60 6.27 -3.86
C SER A 129 2.44 5.46 -4.44
N ALA A 130 2.44 4.14 -4.24
CA ALA A 130 1.35 3.26 -4.66
C ALA A 130 0.01 3.68 -4.04
N PHE A 131 -0.01 4.01 -2.75
CA PHE A 131 -1.20 4.48 -2.05
C PHE A 131 -1.72 5.79 -2.63
N THR A 132 -0.85 6.79 -2.82
CA THR A 132 -1.21 8.11 -3.34
C THR A 132 -1.77 8.01 -4.75
N ARG A 133 -1.12 7.20 -5.61
CA ARG A 133 -1.53 7.00 -7.00
C ARG A 133 -2.88 6.26 -7.10
N LEU A 134 -3.07 5.17 -6.38
CA LEU A 134 -4.35 4.43 -6.35
C LEU A 134 -5.50 5.29 -5.82
N ARG A 135 -5.23 6.11 -4.80
CA ARG A 135 -6.23 7.04 -4.30
C ARG A 135 -6.65 8.05 -5.37
N ALA A 136 -5.69 8.69 -6.05
CA ALA A 136 -5.98 9.62 -7.13
C ALA A 136 -6.73 8.96 -8.31
N LEU A 137 -6.39 7.73 -8.65
CA LEU A 137 -7.12 6.94 -9.65
C LEU A 137 -8.56 6.70 -9.25
N CYS A 138 -8.81 6.31 -8.00
CA CYS A 138 -10.17 6.06 -7.50
C CYS A 138 -11.01 7.33 -7.37
N ASP A 139 -10.39 8.50 -7.21
CA ASP A 139 -11.09 9.79 -7.22
C ASP A 139 -11.64 10.14 -8.64
N THR A 140 -11.01 9.62 -9.71
CA THR A 140 -11.41 9.89 -11.11
C THR A 140 -12.21 8.75 -11.73
N ASP A 141 -11.83 7.51 -11.47
CA ASP A 141 -12.48 6.29 -11.96
C ASP A 141 -12.40 5.19 -10.89
N SER A 142 -13.43 5.12 -10.08
CA SER A 142 -13.54 4.18 -8.97
C SER A 142 -14.13 2.84 -9.42
N SER A 143 -13.50 2.14 -10.37
CA SER A 143 -13.87 0.75 -10.66
C SER A 143 -13.75 -0.12 -9.39
N ARG A 144 -14.54 -1.20 -9.31
CA ARG A 144 -14.50 -2.08 -8.13
C ARG A 144 -13.13 -2.70 -7.90
N LEU A 145 -12.43 -3.05 -8.97
CA LEU A 145 -11.10 -3.67 -8.87
C LEU A 145 -10.05 -2.67 -8.36
N ARG A 146 -10.16 -1.40 -8.75
CA ARG A 146 -9.32 -0.33 -8.22
C ARG A 146 -9.60 -0.06 -6.75
N LEU A 147 -10.87 -0.05 -6.34
CA LEU A 147 -11.26 0.07 -4.94
C LEU A 147 -10.74 -1.10 -4.08
N LEU A 148 -10.78 -2.34 -4.57
CA LEU A 148 -10.18 -3.48 -3.89
C LEU A 148 -8.66 -3.31 -3.72
N SER A 149 -7.98 -2.84 -4.77
CA SER A 149 -6.53 -2.56 -4.74
C SER A 149 -6.22 -1.42 -3.77
N LEU A 150 -7.02 -0.36 -3.79
CA LEU A 150 -6.90 0.76 -2.83
C LEU A 150 -7.10 0.28 -1.40
N ALA A 151 -8.11 -0.54 -1.13
CA ALA A 151 -8.37 -1.09 0.20
C ALA A 151 -7.16 -1.89 0.72
N ARG A 152 -6.53 -2.70 -0.15
CA ARG A 152 -5.32 -3.46 0.19
C ARG A 152 -4.15 -2.54 0.53
N VAL A 153 -3.84 -1.61 -0.35
CA VAL A 153 -2.66 -0.74 -0.21
C VAL A 153 -2.85 0.25 0.93
N ALA A 154 -4.06 0.82 1.10
CA ALA A 154 -4.40 1.69 2.22
C ALA A 154 -4.27 0.98 3.58
N ARG A 155 -4.76 -0.27 3.68
CA ARG A 155 -4.58 -1.11 4.87
C ARG A 155 -3.10 -1.35 5.18
N ASP A 156 -2.32 -1.70 4.18
CA ASP A 156 -0.89 -1.99 4.33
C ASP A 156 -0.09 -0.72 4.67
N PHE A 157 -0.52 0.44 4.19
CA PHE A 157 0.05 1.75 4.52
C PHE A 157 -0.35 2.23 5.94
N GLY A 158 -1.50 1.75 6.45
CA GLY A 158 -2.04 2.16 7.74
C GLY A 158 -3.13 3.24 7.65
N ALA A 159 -3.61 3.58 6.46
CA ALA A 159 -4.76 4.46 6.21
C ALA A 159 -6.07 3.67 6.31
N ARG A 160 -6.41 3.26 7.53
CA ARG A 160 -7.49 2.29 7.78
C ARG A 160 -8.86 2.83 7.42
N MET A 161 -9.12 4.11 7.67
CA MET A 161 -10.37 4.75 7.28
C MET A 161 -10.60 4.67 5.76
N ILE A 162 -9.56 4.94 4.97
CA ILE A 162 -9.63 4.86 3.50
C ILE A 162 -9.83 3.42 3.04
N ALA A 163 -9.18 2.45 3.70
CA ALA A 163 -9.38 1.05 3.38
C ALA A 163 -10.82 0.60 3.61
N VAL A 164 -11.45 1.02 4.72
CA VAL A 164 -12.86 0.71 5.02
C VAL A 164 -13.79 1.38 4.02
N ALA A 165 -13.62 2.68 3.75
CA ALA A 165 -14.44 3.40 2.79
C ALA A 165 -14.38 2.77 1.38
N ALA A 166 -13.20 2.35 0.92
CA ALA A 166 -13.04 1.68 -0.37
C ALA A 166 -13.78 0.32 -0.43
N LEU A 167 -13.84 -0.41 0.69
CA LEU A 167 -14.61 -1.65 0.76
C LEU A 167 -16.11 -1.40 0.78
N ASP A 168 -16.58 -0.40 1.51
CA ASP A 168 -18.00 -0.01 1.55
C ASP A 168 -18.46 0.42 0.14
N ASP A 169 -17.70 1.26 -0.55
CA ASP A 169 -17.96 1.64 -1.94
C ASP A 169 -17.98 0.44 -2.89
N THR A 170 -17.11 -0.55 -2.65
CA THR A 170 -17.09 -1.79 -3.45
C THR A 170 -18.38 -2.59 -3.26
N LEU A 171 -18.85 -2.74 -2.03
CA LEU A 171 -20.10 -3.45 -1.69
C LEU A 171 -21.32 -2.74 -2.31
N ASP A 172 -21.42 -1.44 -2.15
CA ASP A 172 -22.48 -0.64 -2.72
C ASP A 172 -22.59 -0.76 -4.25
N ARG A 173 -21.46 -0.87 -4.92
CA ARG A 173 -21.40 -1.07 -6.37
C ARG A 173 -21.75 -2.49 -6.77
N PHE A 174 -21.36 -3.48 -5.96
CA PHE A 174 -21.72 -4.87 -6.19
C PHE A 174 -23.22 -5.08 -6.09
N ASP A 175 -23.86 -4.51 -5.08
CA ASP A 175 -25.30 -4.60 -4.87
C ASP A 175 -26.11 -3.99 -6.03
N ARG A 176 -25.58 -2.92 -6.61
CA ARG A 176 -26.25 -2.26 -7.75
C ARG A 176 -26.14 -3.00 -9.08
N THR A 177 -25.03 -3.68 -9.32
CA THR A 177 -24.76 -4.21 -10.68
C THR A 177 -24.67 -5.73 -10.71
N GLN A 178 -24.42 -6.41 -9.59
CA GLN A 178 -24.28 -7.85 -9.42
C GLN A 178 -23.32 -8.54 -10.44
N SER A 179 -22.44 -7.74 -11.05
CA SER A 179 -21.45 -8.19 -12.03
C SER A 179 -20.06 -7.69 -11.66
N VAL A 180 -19.04 -8.48 -11.96
CA VAL A 180 -17.64 -8.09 -11.77
C VAL A 180 -16.94 -8.11 -13.11
N ASP A 181 -16.47 -6.95 -13.56
CA ASP A 181 -15.49 -6.89 -14.63
C ASP A 181 -14.11 -7.26 -14.06
N ILE A 182 -13.47 -8.26 -14.63
CA ILE A 182 -12.14 -8.75 -14.23
C ILE A 182 -11.06 -8.39 -15.24
N GLY A 183 -11.34 -7.45 -16.13
CA GLY A 183 -10.47 -7.08 -17.25
C GLY A 183 -9.21 -6.31 -16.88
N GLU A 184 -9.10 -5.74 -15.69
CA GLU A 184 -7.89 -5.05 -15.24
C GLU A 184 -7.19 -5.77 -14.07
N PRO A 185 -5.84 -5.65 -13.94
CA PRO A 185 -5.12 -6.25 -12.83
C PRO A 185 -5.50 -5.58 -11.50
N PHE A 186 -5.65 -6.38 -10.44
CA PHE A 186 -6.03 -5.88 -9.11
C PHE A 186 -5.40 -6.69 -7.98
N LEU A 187 -5.38 -6.08 -6.79
CA LEU A 187 -5.03 -6.73 -5.54
C LEU A 187 -6.31 -7.08 -4.76
N ALA A 188 -6.41 -8.32 -4.30
CA ALA A 188 -7.45 -8.70 -3.35
C ALA A 188 -7.30 -7.91 -2.04
N PRO A 189 -8.40 -7.56 -1.34
CA PRO A 189 -8.39 -6.57 -0.26
C PRO A 189 -7.65 -7.01 1.01
N GLY A 190 -7.31 -8.26 1.13
CA GLY A 190 -6.61 -8.80 2.30
C GLY A 190 -5.70 -9.97 1.99
N PRO A 191 -4.59 -10.15 2.75
CA PRO A 191 -3.62 -11.23 2.53
C PRO A 191 -4.22 -12.63 2.65
N ARG A 192 -5.33 -12.78 3.36
CA ARG A 192 -6.04 -14.08 3.46
C ARG A 192 -6.49 -14.62 2.11
N PHE A 193 -6.66 -13.75 1.11
CA PHE A 193 -7.03 -14.14 -0.25
C PHE A 193 -5.83 -14.49 -1.12
N ASP A 194 -4.60 -14.22 -0.63
CA ASP A 194 -3.37 -14.51 -1.36
C ASP A 194 -3.03 -16.02 -1.33
N SER A 195 -3.66 -16.79 -0.46
CA SER A 195 -3.44 -18.22 -0.26
C SER A 195 -4.69 -19.08 -0.46
N LEU A 196 -5.74 -18.52 -1.05
CA LEU A 196 -6.91 -19.34 -1.42
C LEU A 196 -6.55 -20.30 -2.54
N PRO A 197 -6.94 -21.57 -2.44
CA PRO A 197 -6.69 -22.56 -3.47
C PRO A 197 -7.44 -22.27 -4.77
#